data_848cfc77f442a781e04e23100d6d8639
#
_entry.id   848cfc77f442a781e04e23100d6d8639
#
_cell.length_a   1.000
_cell.length_b   1.000
_cell.length_c   1.000
_cell.angle_alpha   90.00
_cell.angle_beta   90.00
_cell.angle_gamma   90.00
#
_symmetry.space_group_name_H-M   'P 1'
#
loop_
_entity.id
_entity.type
_entity.pdbx_description
1 polymer ?
#
loop_
_entity_poly.entity_id
_entity_poly.type
_entity_poly.pdbx_seq_one_letter_code
_entity_poly.pdbx_strand_id
1 'polypeptide(L)'
;MVLMWCNVGFANDIEEFEIEGISIGDSLLDRLSKEEIITEIESNKPAYNYLTDEFGEAYLYGKFEIYDWLSFLVKPKDKNYIIYLIKSSIKYDDKMKQCYVKQKEIVEEFSLLYKNTKKVEKTVFYPNDPTGKSNIYYVQFIFDTGDAITVACKDFEGNFKIKNNYVDTLSVELSKKEAEDWLSNY
;
A
#
# COMPACT_ATOMS: atom_id res chain seq x y z
N MET A 1 6.87 12.60 13.66
CA MET A 1 5.45 12.89 13.94
C MET A 1 4.73 12.64 12.62
N VAL A 2 4.08 11.49 12.47
CA VAL A 2 3.27 11.21 11.28
C VAL A 2 1.96 11.94 11.52
N LEU A 3 1.81 13.13 10.94
CA LEU A 3 0.54 13.86 10.95
C LEU A 3 -0.36 13.20 9.90
N MET A 4 -0.99 12.11 10.31
CA MET A 4 -2.18 11.66 9.65
C MET A 4 -3.31 12.52 10.22
N TRP A 5 -3.84 13.41 9.41
CA TRP A 5 -5.02 14.18 9.78
C TRP A 5 -6.23 13.23 9.74
N CYS A 6 -6.46 12.52 10.84
CA CYS A 6 -7.78 11.97 11.09
C CYS A 6 -8.65 13.09 11.63
N ASN A 7 -9.73 13.44 10.96
CA ASN A 7 -10.87 14.05 11.63
C ASN A 7 -11.24 13.13 12.78
N VAL A 8 -11.22 13.64 14.03
CA VAL A 8 -11.45 12.88 15.26
C VAL A 8 -12.94 12.55 15.40
N GLY A 9 -13.41 11.69 14.50
CA GLY A 9 -14.58 10.84 14.68
C GLY A 9 -14.03 9.40 14.73
N PHE A 10 -14.65 8.53 15.49
CA PHE A 10 -14.29 7.10 15.46
C PHE A 10 -14.45 6.64 14.02
N ALA A 11 -13.33 6.56 13.27
CA ALA A 11 -13.33 6.13 11.88
C ALA A 11 -13.77 4.66 11.87
N ASN A 12 -15.03 4.44 11.52
CA ASN A 12 -15.59 3.09 11.33
C ASN A 12 -15.43 2.62 9.88
N ASP A 13 -14.94 3.48 9.00
CA ASP A 13 -14.80 3.23 7.57
C ASP A 13 -13.40 3.64 7.09
N ILE A 14 -12.85 2.84 6.20
CA ILE A 14 -11.55 3.11 5.57
C ILE A 14 -11.59 4.35 4.66
N GLU A 15 -12.77 4.74 4.18
CA GLU A 15 -12.98 5.92 3.33
C GLU A 15 -12.76 7.24 4.09
N GLU A 16 -12.82 7.22 5.44
CA GLU A 16 -12.52 8.39 6.26
C GLU A 16 -11.02 8.66 6.41
N PHE A 17 -10.19 7.77 5.85
CA PHE A 17 -8.74 7.83 5.99
C PHE A 17 -8.09 8.42 4.73
N GLU A 18 -7.21 9.38 4.91
CA GLU A 18 -6.50 10.05 3.82
C GLU A 18 -4.99 9.79 3.90
N ILE A 19 -4.39 9.53 2.75
CA ILE A 19 -2.95 9.54 2.54
C ILE A 19 -2.63 10.68 1.55
N GLU A 20 -1.94 11.72 2.01
CA GLU A 20 -1.62 12.91 1.19
C GLU A 20 -2.86 13.57 0.57
N GLY A 21 -4.00 13.57 1.33
CA GLY A 21 -5.27 14.11 0.87
C GLY A 21 -5.94 13.29 -0.23
N ILE A 22 -5.69 11.98 -0.26
CA ILE A 22 -6.31 11.02 -1.18
C ILE A 22 -6.94 9.90 -0.36
N SER A 23 -8.20 9.59 -0.64
CA SER A 23 -8.98 8.53 0.02
C SER A 23 -9.32 7.38 -0.92
N ILE A 24 -9.63 6.24 -0.33
CA ILE A 24 -10.31 5.16 -1.04
C ILE A 24 -11.66 5.68 -1.54
N GLY A 25 -12.01 5.34 -2.80
CA GLY A 25 -13.24 5.82 -3.43
C GLY A 25 -13.08 7.12 -4.23
N ASP A 26 -11.98 7.86 -4.03
CA ASP A 26 -11.69 9.02 -4.88
C ASP A 26 -11.40 8.60 -6.33
N SER A 27 -11.50 9.56 -7.23
CA SER A 27 -11.09 9.38 -8.63
C SER A 27 -9.60 9.66 -8.79
N LEU A 28 -8.84 8.74 -9.37
CA LEU A 28 -7.42 8.99 -9.67
C LEU A 28 -7.24 10.10 -10.72
N LEU A 29 -8.31 10.44 -11.46
CA LEU A 29 -8.31 11.57 -12.41
C LEU A 29 -8.14 12.93 -11.72
N ASP A 30 -8.38 13.02 -10.42
CA ASP A 30 -8.13 14.24 -9.65
C ASP A 30 -6.62 14.52 -9.45
N ARG A 31 -5.77 13.55 -9.76
CA ARG A 31 -4.32 13.60 -9.56
C ARG A 31 -3.50 13.37 -10.84
N LEU A 32 -3.98 12.52 -11.73
CA LEU A 32 -3.33 12.14 -12.97
C LEU A 32 -4.31 12.29 -14.14
N SER A 33 -3.81 12.67 -15.30
CA SER A 33 -4.61 12.61 -16.52
C SER A 33 -4.91 11.16 -16.91
N LYS A 34 -5.93 10.95 -17.69
CA LYS A 34 -6.29 9.63 -18.20
C LYS A 34 -5.14 8.95 -18.95
N GLU A 35 -4.40 9.72 -19.75
CA GLU A 35 -3.25 9.25 -20.52
C GLU A 35 -2.11 8.79 -19.60
N GLU A 36 -1.84 9.53 -18.53
CA GLU A 36 -0.85 9.14 -17.52
C GLU A 36 -1.27 7.85 -16.81
N ILE A 37 -2.53 7.73 -16.36
CA ILE A 37 -3.03 6.51 -15.71
C ILE A 37 -2.87 5.29 -16.63
N ILE A 38 -3.27 5.39 -17.90
CA ILE A 38 -3.12 4.29 -18.86
C ILE A 38 -1.64 3.94 -19.06
N THR A 39 -0.77 4.93 -19.18
CA THR A 39 0.67 4.73 -19.37
C THR A 39 1.28 4.01 -18.16
N GLU A 40 0.93 4.43 -16.94
CA GLU A 40 1.39 3.79 -15.72
C GLU A 40 0.92 2.33 -15.63
N ILE A 41 -0.37 2.06 -15.85
CA ILE A 41 -0.92 0.71 -15.82
C ILE A 41 -0.21 -0.19 -16.83
N GLU A 42 -0.05 0.23 -18.09
CA GLU A 42 0.60 -0.58 -19.12
C GLU A 42 2.09 -0.80 -18.83
N SER A 43 2.79 0.20 -18.28
CA SER A 43 4.21 0.10 -17.92
C SER A 43 4.46 -0.88 -16.78
N ASN A 44 3.50 -1.00 -15.87
CA ASN A 44 3.63 -1.85 -14.68
C ASN A 44 3.15 -3.29 -14.90
N LYS A 45 2.34 -3.55 -15.93
CA LYS A 45 1.86 -4.91 -16.27
C LYS A 45 2.96 -5.98 -16.27
N PRO A 46 4.13 -5.77 -16.87
CA PRO A 46 5.16 -6.81 -16.92
C PRO A 46 5.81 -7.12 -15.57
N ALA A 47 5.77 -6.17 -14.62
CA ALA A 47 6.34 -6.34 -13.30
C ALA A 47 5.47 -7.20 -12.39
N TYR A 48 4.19 -7.27 -12.70
CA TYR A 48 3.20 -8.04 -11.95
C TYR A 48 2.75 -9.23 -12.80
N ASN A 49 2.96 -10.43 -12.30
CA ASN A 49 2.36 -11.65 -12.86
C ASN A 49 0.84 -11.67 -12.65
N TYR A 50 0.19 -10.50 -12.52
CA TYR A 50 -1.24 -10.39 -12.42
C TYR A 50 -1.88 -10.80 -13.75
N LEU A 51 -2.63 -11.88 -13.70
CA LEU A 51 -3.13 -12.57 -14.88
C LEU A 51 -4.45 -12.01 -15.39
N THR A 52 -5.05 -11.03 -14.70
CA THR A 52 -6.34 -10.45 -15.09
C THR A 52 -6.27 -8.95 -15.29
N ASP A 53 -7.04 -8.45 -16.25
CA ASP A 53 -7.24 -7.01 -16.50
C ASP A 53 -8.31 -6.40 -15.54
N GLU A 54 -8.56 -7.03 -14.39
CA GLU A 54 -9.56 -6.55 -13.45
C GLU A 54 -9.10 -5.28 -12.74
N PHE A 55 -7.84 -5.29 -12.29
CA PHE A 55 -7.18 -4.14 -11.70
C PHE A 55 -5.90 -3.80 -12.47
N GLY A 56 -5.50 -2.53 -12.39
CA GLY A 56 -4.23 -2.04 -12.87
C GLY A 56 -3.59 -1.15 -11.81
N GLU A 57 -2.26 -1.23 -11.66
CA GLU A 57 -1.52 -0.40 -10.73
C GLU A 57 -0.91 0.80 -11.44
N ALA A 58 -1.20 1.99 -10.91
CA ALA A 58 -0.59 3.25 -11.35
C ALA A 58 0.23 3.85 -10.19
N TYR A 59 1.35 4.49 -10.52
CA TYR A 59 2.22 5.16 -9.57
C TYR A 59 2.12 6.66 -9.70
N LEU A 60 2.21 7.33 -8.55
CA LEU A 60 2.35 8.77 -8.46
C LEU A 60 3.68 9.07 -7.75
N TYR A 61 4.57 9.70 -8.50
CA TYR A 61 5.84 10.22 -7.99
C TYR A 61 5.71 11.74 -7.86
N GLY A 62 6.05 12.27 -6.70
CA GLY A 62 5.88 13.70 -6.49
C GLY A 62 6.62 14.19 -5.25
N LYS A 63 6.39 15.46 -4.94
CA LYS A 63 6.84 16.03 -3.68
C LYS A 63 5.75 15.82 -2.64
N PHE A 64 5.75 14.65 -2.04
CA PHE A 64 4.94 14.37 -0.87
C PHE A 64 5.65 14.89 0.38
N GLU A 65 4.87 15.17 1.43
CA GLU A 65 5.45 15.66 2.67
C GLU A 65 6.23 14.54 3.40
N ILE A 66 5.74 13.30 3.30
CA ILE A 66 6.25 12.17 4.08
C ILE A 66 6.72 11.02 3.19
N TYR A 67 6.02 10.74 2.10
CA TYR A 67 6.23 9.54 1.30
C TYR A 67 7.12 9.79 0.08
N ASP A 68 7.88 8.78 -0.32
CA ASP A 68 8.69 8.84 -1.55
C ASP A 68 7.84 8.63 -2.80
N TRP A 69 6.80 7.80 -2.71
CA TRP A 69 5.81 7.58 -3.77
C TRP A 69 4.52 6.97 -3.22
N LEU A 70 3.46 7.10 -4.03
CA LEU A 70 2.19 6.41 -3.84
C LEU A 70 1.94 5.46 -5.00
N SER A 71 1.24 4.34 -4.76
CA SER A 71 0.66 3.52 -5.82
C SER A 71 -0.82 3.24 -5.54
N PHE A 72 -1.56 3.04 -6.63
CA PHE A 72 -3.00 2.90 -6.61
C PHE A 72 -3.45 1.70 -7.43
N LEU A 73 -4.39 0.92 -6.92
CA LEU A 73 -5.15 -0.02 -7.74
C LEU A 73 -6.46 0.62 -8.16
N VAL A 74 -6.68 0.63 -9.46
CA VAL A 74 -7.91 1.09 -10.12
C VAL A 74 -8.40 0.05 -11.11
N LYS A 75 -9.67 0.10 -11.50
CA LYS A 75 -10.19 -0.75 -12.58
C LYS A 75 -9.94 -0.08 -13.94
N PRO A 76 -9.14 -0.66 -14.85
CA PRO A 76 -8.78 -0.04 -16.13
C PRO A 76 -9.98 0.25 -17.03
N LYS A 77 -11.09 -0.48 -16.83
CA LYS A 77 -12.34 -0.30 -17.60
C LYS A 77 -13.31 0.70 -16.96
N ASP A 78 -13.03 1.16 -15.75
CA ASP A 78 -13.82 2.21 -15.10
C ASP A 78 -13.41 3.58 -15.66
N LYS A 79 -14.39 4.33 -16.16
CA LYS A 79 -14.15 5.67 -16.74
C LYS A 79 -13.71 6.70 -15.71
N ASN A 80 -14.05 6.46 -14.46
CA ASN A 80 -13.74 7.35 -13.33
C ASN A 80 -12.42 6.96 -12.63
N TYR A 81 -11.85 5.80 -12.94
CA TYR A 81 -10.65 5.28 -12.30
C TYR A 81 -10.71 5.39 -10.77
N ILE A 82 -11.82 4.87 -10.20
CA ILE A 82 -12.02 4.87 -8.75
C ILE A 82 -10.90 4.06 -8.07
N ILE A 83 -10.38 4.60 -6.97
CA ILE A 83 -9.28 4.03 -6.20
C ILE A 83 -9.81 2.95 -5.25
N TYR A 84 -9.31 1.73 -5.40
CA TYR A 84 -9.62 0.57 -4.57
C TYR A 84 -8.51 0.23 -3.58
N LEU A 85 -7.29 0.68 -3.86
CA LEU A 85 -6.16 0.53 -2.98
C LEU A 85 -5.24 1.75 -3.14
N ILE A 86 -4.76 2.25 -2.01
CA ILE A 86 -3.69 3.26 -1.92
C ILE A 86 -2.56 2.63 -1.12
N LYS A 87 -1.35 2.62 -1.66
CA LYS A 87 -0.16 2.22 -0.93
C LYS A 87 0.86 3.35 -0.97
N SER A 88 1.20 3.86 0.18
CA SER A 88 2.27 4.82 0.38
C SER A 88 3.56 4.11 0.76
N SER A 89 4.70 4.64 0.35
CA SER A 89 5.99 4.02 0.61
C SER A 89 7.06 5.03 0.99
N ILE A 90 7.86 4.66 1.99
CA ILE A 90 9.04 5.39 2.43
C ILE A 90 10.24 4.46 2.31
N LYS A 91 11.33 4.94 1.70
CA LYS A 91 12.59 4.20 1.57
C LYS A 91 13.31 4.13 2.91
N TYR A 92 13.77 2.93 3.25
CA TYR A 92 14.59 2.72 4.42
C TYR A 92 15.98 2.19 4.08
N ASP A 93 16.19 1.73 2.83
CA ASP A 93 17.43 1.12 2.36
C ASP A 93 17.98 0.15 3.43
N ASP A 94 19.23 0.27 3.84
CA ASP A 94 19.84 -0.63 4.84
C ASP A 94 19.48 -0.26 6.31
N LYS A 95 18.41 0.51 6.53
CA LYS A 95 17.98 0.98 7.86
C LYS A 95 16.77 0.23 8.42
N MET A 96 16.66 -1.08 8.17
CA MET A 96 15.48 -1.86 8.55
C MET A 96 15.13 -1.82 10.04
N LYS A 97 16.11 -1.66 10.93
CA LYS A 97 15.80 -1.44 12.36
C LYS A 97 14.95 -0.19 12.59
N GLN A 98 15.18 0.88 11.82
CA GLN A 98 14.39 2.10 11.92
C GLN A 98 13.00 1.92 11.30
N CYS A 99 12.88 1.11 10.22
CA CYS A 99 11.58 0.73 9.66
C CYS A 99 10.71 0.06 10.72
N TYR A 100 11.22 -0.95 11.42
CA TYR A 100 10.46 -1.68 12.46
C TYR A 100 10.07 -0.78 13.64
N VAL A 101 10.94 0.16 14.05
CA VAL A 101 10.59 1.13 15.08
C VAL A 101 9.44 2.02 14.62
N LYS A 102 9.54 2.55 13.38
CA LYS A 102 8.50 3.41 12.83
C LYS A 102 7.18 2.68 12.59
N GLN A 103 7.24 1.45 12.09
CA GLN A 103 6.08 0.59 11.97
C GLN A 103 5.35 0.41 13.30
N LYS A 104 6.11 0.12 14.36
CA LYS A 104 5.55 -0.07 15.71
C LYS A 104 4.82 1.19 16.19
N GLU A 105 5.41 2.39 16.00
CA GLU A 105 4.77 3.66 16.36
C GLU A 105 3.41 3.82 15.64
N ILE A 106 3.39 3.59 14.31
CA ILE A 106 2.15 3.69 13.52
C ILE A 106 1.11 2.66 13.97
N VAL A 107 1.54 1.43 14.22
CA VAL A 107 0.66 0.34 14.68
C VAL A 107 0.08 0.64 16.07
N GLU A 108 0.84 1.27 16.96
CA GLU A 108 0.35 1.70 18.27
C GLU A 108 -0.73 2.79 18.13
N GLU A 109 -0.49 3.80 17.28
CA GLU A 109 -1.48 4.84 16.97
C GLU A 109 -2.77 4.24 16.38
N PHE A 110 -2.65 3.35 15.39
CA PHE A 110 -3.81 2.70 14.77
C PHE A 110 -4.56 1.78 15.71
N SER A 111 -3.86 1.10 16.62
CA SER A 111 -4.50 0.26 17.65
C SER A 111 -5.35 1.07 18.63
N LEU A 112 -5.07 2.35 18.82
CA LEU A 112 -5.89 3.24 19.62
C LEU A 112 -7.13 3.76 18.88
N LEU A 113 -7.00 3.96 17.55
CA LEU A 113 -8.06 4.48 16.69
C LEU A 113 -9.04 3.37 16.27
N TYR A 114 -8.54 2.20 15.88
CA TYR A 114 -9.31 1.10 15.27
C TYR A 114 -9.50 -0.08 16.23
N LYS A 115 -10.11 0.18 17.40
CA LYS A 115 -10.30 -0.83 18.46
C LYS A 115 -11.20 -2.00 18.07
N ASN A 116 -12.08 -1.78 17.10
CA ASN A 116 -13.08 -2.75 16.67
C ASN A 116 -12.64 -3.55 15.43
N THR A 117 -11.38 -3.40 14.99
CA THR A 117 -10.86 -4.16 13.86
C THR A 117 -10.20 -5.46 14.31
N LYS A 118 -10.20 -6.46 13.41
CA LYS A 118 -9.40 -7.67 13.62
C LYS A 118 -7.96 -7.38 13.26
N LYS A 119 -7.08 -7.38 14.26
CA LYS A 119 -5.64 -7.20 14.06
C LYS A 119 -4.96 -8.54 13.72
N VAL A 120 -4.19 -8.54 12.61
CA VAL A 120 -3.38 -9.68 12.16
C VAL A 120 -1.93 -9.22 12.03
N GLU A 121 -0.99 -10.00 12.56
CA GLU A 121 0.44 -9.72 12.52
C GLU A 121 1.17 -10.93 11.94
N LYS A 122 1.96 -10.75 10.90
CA LYS A 122 2.67 -11.84 10.22
C LYS A 122 4.01 -11.39 9.65
N THR A 123 4.91 -12.37 9.54
CA THR A 123 6.09 -12.30 8.67
C THR A 123 5.91 -13.33 7.56
N VAL A 124 6.05 -12.90 6.32
CA VAL A 124 6.00 -13.77 5.15
C VAL A 124 7.26 -13.60 4.31
N PHE A 125 7.68 -14.66 3.63
CA PHE A 125 8.74 -14.56 2.63
C PHE A 125 8.20 -13.85 1.39
N TYR A 126 9.06 -13.05 0.76
CA TYR A 126 8.71 -12.43 -0.52
C TYR A 126 8.68 -13.50 -1.62
N PRO A 127 7.52 -13.74 -2.27
CA PRO A 127 7.34 -14.91 -3.14
C PRO A 127 8.29 -14.96 -4.34
N ASN A 128 8.69 -13.78 -4.84
CA ASN A 128 9.53 -13.66 -6.04
C ASN A 128 11.03 -13.73 -5.73
N ASP A 129 11.42 -13.85 -4.45
CA ASP A 129 12.82 -14.06 -4.07
C ASP A 129 13.13 -15.57 -4.01
N PRO A 130 13.87 -16.12 -4.99
CA PRO A 130 14.21 -17.54 -5.00
C PRO A 130 15.17 -17.93 -3.87
N THR A 131 15.81 -16.97 -3.20
CA THR A 131 16.69 -17.25 -2.07
C THR A 131 15.92 -17.53 -0.78
N GLY A 132 14.65 -17.08 -0.70
CA GLY A 132 13.80 -17.19 0.48
C GLY A 132 14.27 -16.32 1.65
N LYS A 133 15.11 -15.30 1.41
CA LYS A 133 15.68 -14.44 2.46
C LYS A 133 15.03 -13.07 2.55
N SER A 134 14.33 -12.63 1.50
CA SER A 134 13.55 -11.40 1.54
C SER A 134 12.27 -11.61 2.33
N ASN A 135 11.99 -10.69 3.25
CA ASN A 135 10.88 -10.80 4.19
C ASN A 135 9.96 -9.58 4.12
N ILE A 136 8.69 -9.83 4.36
CA ILE A 136 7.69 -8.78 4.61
C ILE A 136 7.13 -9.03 6.01
N TYR A 137 7.39 -8.12 6.92
CA TYR A 137 6.73 -8.07 8.21
C TYR A 137 5.60 -7.06 8.16
N TYR A 138 4.36 -7.50 8.39
CA TYR A 138 3.21 -6.62 8.34
C TYR A 138 2.25 -6.79 9.52
N VAL A 139 1.55 -5.70 9.80
CA VAL A 139 0.41 -5.66 10.70
C VAL A 139 -0.78 -5.12 9.92
N GLN A 140 -1.89 -5.87 9.94
CA GLN A 140 -3.10 -5.54 9.21
C GLN A 140 -4.26 -5.38 10.19
N PHE A 141 -5.03 -4.31 9.99
CA PHE A 141 -6.28 -4.01 10.69
C PHE A 141 -7.42 -4.25 9.70
N ILE A 142 -8.22 -5.28 9.95
CA ILE A 142 -9.32 -5.70 9.07
C ILE A 142 -10.64 -5.23 9.69
N PHE A 143 -11.38 -4.44 8.93
CA PHE A 143 -12.70 -3.94 9.28
C PHE A 143 -13.79 -5.03 9.09
N ASP A 144 -14.95 -4.82 9.67
CA ASP A 144 -16.10 -5.76 9.51
C ASP A 144 -16.57 -5.84 8.04
N THR A 145 -16.34 -4.78 7.24
CA THR A 145 -16.57 -4.77 5.79
C THR A 145 -15.62 -5.70 5.02
N GLY A 146 -14.50 -6.08 5.64
CA GLY A 146 -13.41 -6.81 5.00
C GLY A 146 -12.35 -5.89 4.37
N ASP A 147 -12.56 -4.58 4.40
CA ASP A 147 -11.55 -3.60 4.02
C ASP A 147 -10.40 -3.64 5.02
N ALA A 148 -9.21 -3.17 4.64
CA ALA A 148 -8.05 -3.30 5.51
C ALA A 148 -7.09 -2.10 5.45
N ILE A 149 -6.42 -1.86 6.59
CA ILE A 149 -5.23 -1.01 6.67
C ILE A 149 -4.05 -1.92 6.97
N THR A 150 -3.01 -1.87 6.14
CA THR A 150 -1.80 -2.67 6.32
C THR A 150 -0.58 -1.77 6.50
N VAL A 151 0.19 -2.01 7.55
CA VAL A 151 1.49 -1.36 7.78
C VAL A 151 2.57 -2.41 7.64
N ALA A 152 3.47 -2.26 6.67
CA ALA A 152 4.46 -3.28 6.34
C ALA A 152 5.87 -2.73 6.23
N CYS A 153 6.84 -3.49 6.77
CA CYS A 153 8.25 -3.34 6.45
C CYS A 153 8.66 -4.45 5.47
N LYS A 154 9.24 -4.06 4.32
CA LYS A 154 9.78 -4.97 3.31
C LYS A 154 11.30 -4.92 3.36
N ASP A 155 11.91 -6.07 3.65
CA ASP A 155 13.36 -6.27 3.81
C ASP A 155 13.83 -7.24 2.73
N PHE A 156 14.48 -6.72 1.71
CA PHE A 156 14.94 -7.49 0.55
C PHE A 156 16.39 -7.95 0.73
N GLU A 157 16.67 -9.20 0.38
CA GLU A 157 18.02 -9.74 0.35
C GLU A 157 18.92 -8.91 -0.58
N GLY A 158 20.18 -8.64 -0.16
CA GLY A 158 21.05 -7.67 -0.78
C GLY A 158 21.28 -7.88 -2.29
N ASN A 159 21.62 -9.11 -2.72
CA ASN A 159 21.85 -9.39 -4.14
C ASN A 159 20.54 -9.38 -4.94
N PHE A 160 19.46 -9.88 -4.34
CA PHE A 160 18.14 -9.87 -4.95
C PHE A 160 17.66 -8.43 -5.16
N LYS A 161 17.82 -7.57 -4.16
CA LYS A 161 17.52 -6.14 -4.18
C LYS A 161 18.25 -5.42 -5.33
N ILE A 162 19.57 -5.60 -5.42
CA ILE A 162 20.40 -4.96 -6.45
C ILE A 162 19.99 -5.45 -7.85
N LYS A 163 19.83 -6.77 -8.03
CA LYS A 163 19.51 -7.36 -9.33
C LYS A 163 18.16 -6.91 -9.88
N ASN A 164 17.18 -6.68 -9.01
CA ASN A 164 15.81 -6.37 -9.39
C ASN A 164 15.44 -4.89 -9.18
N ASN A 165 16.41 -4.07 -8.76
CA ASN A 165 16.21 -2.65 -8.45
C ASN A 165 15.11 -2.43 -7.39
N TYR A 166 15.05 -3.31 -6.39
CA TYR A 166 14.17 -3.16 -5.23
C TYR A 166 14.83 -2.32 -4.14
N VAL A 167 14.00 -1.71 -3.30
CA VAL A 167 14.43 -0.94 -2.14
C VAL A 167 13.66 -1.40 -0.90
N ASP A 168 14.33 -1.40 0.24
CA ASP A 168 13.68 -1.69 1.51
C ASP A 168 12.74 -0.55 1.86
N THR A 169 11.54 -0.87 2.30
CA THR A 169 10.48 0.14 2.50
C THR A 169 9.67 -0.09 3.75
N LEU A 170 9.17 1.01 4.31
CA LEU A 170 7.94 1.05 5.08
C LEU A 170 6.79 1.40 4.14
N SER A 171 5.69 0.68 4.20
CA SER A 171 4.47 1.04 3.49
C SER A 171 3.27 1.11 4.44
N VAL A 172 2.37 2.05 4.16
CA VAL A 172 1.01 2.07 4.70
C VAL A 172 0.07 1.91 3.52
N GLU A 173 -0.82 0.94 3.61
CA GLU A 173 -1.73 0.56 2.55
C GLU A 173 -3.16 0.57 3.07
N LEU A 174 -4.04 1.19 2.32
CA LEU A 174 -5.50 1.18 2.50
C LEU A 174 -6.07 0.36 1.35
N SER A 175 -6.92 -0.61 1.63
CA SER A 175 -7.46 -1.48 0.61
C SER A 175 -8.92 -1.83 0.83
N LYS A 176 -9.74 -1.75 -0.23
CA LYS A 176 -11.07 -2.34 -0.26
C LYS A 176 -10.95 -3.86 -0.29
N LYS A 177 -11.91 -4.53 0.35
CA LYS A 177 -12.01 -5.99 0.33
C LYS A 177 -11.88 -6.58 -1.08
N GLU A 178 -12.47 -5.95 -2.08
CA GLU A 178 -12.42 -6.41 -3.46
C GLU A 178 -10.98 -6.44 -4.01
N ALA A 179 -10.16 -5.43 -3.68
CA ALA A 179 -8.75 -5.40 -4.04
C ALA A 179 -7.94 -6.45 -3.26
N GLU A 180 -8.22 -6.64 -1.95
CA GLU A 180 -7.61 -7.69 -1.12
C GLU A 180 -7.92 -9.08 -1.67
N ASP A 181 -9.18 -9.35 -2.01
CA ASP A 181 -9.62 -10.63 -2.56
C ASP A 181 -8.90 -10.91 -3.89
N TRP A 182 -8.77 -9.89 -4.75
CA TRP A 182 -8.03 -10.02 -6.01
C TRP A 182 -6.55 -10.30 -5.77
N LEU A 183 -5.88 -9.55 -4.89
CA LEU A 183 -4.46 -9.77 -4.56
C LEU A 183 -4.20 -11.14 -3.92
N SER A 184 -5.14 -11.67 -3.15
CA SER A 184 -4.99 -12.97 -2.47
C SER A 184 -5.11 -14.17 -3.40
N ASN A 185 -5.61 -13.98 -4.63
CA ASN A 185 -5.76 -15.02 -5.63
C ASN A 185 -4.52 -15.19 -6.53
N TYR A 186 -3.48 -14.39 -6.31
CA TYR A 186 -2.22 -14.38 -7.07
C TYR A 186 -1.01 -14.49 -6.14
#